data_9b8d7110201dcf72319b43bf926b4c45
#
_entry.id   9b8d7110201dcf72319b43bf926b4c45
#
_cell.length_a   1.000
_cell.length_b   1.000
_cell.length_c   1.000
_cell.angle_alpha   90.00
_cell.angle_beta   90.00
_cell.angle_gamma   90.00
#
_symmetry.space_group_name_H-M   'P 1'
#
loop_
_entity.id
_entity.type
_entity.pdbx_description
1 polymer ?
#
loop_
_entity_poly.entity_id
_entity_poly.type
_entity_poly.pdbx_seq_one_letter_code
_entity_poly.pdbx_strand_id
1 'polypeptide(L)'
;MRIDLHAHSNVSDGTENPADVMASAARAGLDVIALTDHDSTAGWDEASLAAVEHGVALVPGMEVSCRTEEGISVHLLSYLHDPKHPGLLEEITKAKDARHTRAERMVTLLAEDYPLTWDDVIHHVAPGATLGRPHIADALVAAGVVEDRSEAFASILTSRSRYFIQHYAPAPAIAVELVRAAGGVPVFAHPVASSRGRIVGERVYQEMIDAGLAGLEIDHRDNPEEGRGFLRRLAAKHDLLITGSSDYHGTGKPNVLGENLTSPDVLARIEELGTGTKVVRAGK
;
A
#
# COMPACT_ATOMS: atom_id res chain seq x y z
N MET A 1 -21.99 6.19 6.81
CA MET A 1 -20.61 5.86 7.21
C MET A 1 -19.74 6.01 5.97
N ARG A 2 -18.70 6.84 6.05
CA ARG A 2 -17.71 7.08 4.99
C ARG A 2 -16.44 6.32 5.36
N ILE A 3 -16.05 5.34 4.53
CA ILE A 3 -15.00 4.35 4.85
C ILE A 3 -13.97 4.36 3.73
N ASP A 4 -12.70 4.67 4.05
CA ASP A 4 -11.56 4.64 3.15
C ASP A 4 -10.54 3.62 3.65
N LEU A 5 -10.30 2.55 2.91
CA LEU A 5 -9.52 1.42 3.39
C LEU A 5 -8.09 1.35 2.83
N HIS A 6 -7.54 2.46 2.28
CA HIS A 6 -6.19 2.48 1.76
C HIS A 6 -5.57 3.87 1.88
N ALA A 7 -4.66 4.03 2.84
CA ALA A 7 -3.93 5.27 3.06
C ALA A 7 -2.52 4.97 3.62
N HIS A 8 -1.59 5.87 3.32
CA HIS A 8 -0.18 5.77 3.71
C HIS A 8 0.26 6.95 4.54
N SER A 9 1.14 6.67 5.49
CA SER A 9 1.87 7.66 6.28
C SER A 9 3.36 7.72 5.88
N ASN A 10 4.11 8.56 6.55
CA ASN A 10 5.57 8.63 6.40
C ASN A 10 6.32 7.44 7.00
N VAL A 11 5.61 6.47 7.57
CA VAL A 11 6.16 5.14 7.92
C VAL A 11 6.45 4.31 6.66
N SER A 12 5.88 4.70 5.52
CA SER A 12 6.29 4.22 4.20
C SER A 12 6.59 5.39 3.26
N ASP A 13 5.69 5.77 2.40
CA ASP A 13 5.93 6.75 1.33
C ASP A 13 4.88 7.87 1.27
N GLY A 14 4.00 7.96 2.25
CA GLY A 14 3.19 9.13 2.51
C GLY A 14 4.01 10.30 3.07
N THR A 15 3.41 11.49 3.15
CA THR A 15 4.08 12.71 3.62
C THR A 15 3.62 13.18 4.99
N GLU A 16 2.57 12.58 5.54
CA GLU A 16 2.04 12.87 6.87
C GLU A 16 2.45 11.77 7.86
N ASN A 17 2.67 12.10 9.13
CA ASN A 17 2.82 11.08 10.16
C ASN A 17 1.48 10.35 10.42
N PRO A 18 1.49 9.18 11.09
CA PRO A 18 0.27 8.41 11.32
C PRO A 18 -0.85 9.19 12.03
N ALA A 19 -0.51 10.04 12.99
CA ALA A 19 -1.49 10.87 13.71
C ALA A 19 -2.08 11.95 12.79
N ASP A 20 -1.27 12.59 11.95
CA ASP A 20 -1.74 13.59 10.99
C ASP A 20 -2.65 12.98 9.92
N VAL A 21 -2.40 11.73 9.48
CA VAL A 21 -3.31 11.00 8.58
C VAL A 21 -4.69 10.83 9.22
N MET A 22 -4.76 10.46 10.52
CA MET A 22 -6.02 10.35 11.25
C MET A 22 -6.72 11.70 11.37
N ALA A 23 -5.99 12.77 11.67
CA ALA A 23 -6.54 14.14 11.72
C ALA A 23 -7.06 14.58 10.33
N SER A 24 -6.33 14.24 9.26
CA SER A 24 -6.75 14.52 7.87
C SER A 24 -8.01 13.75 7.51
N ALA A 25 -8.14 12.49 7.94
CA ALA A 25 -9.34 11.67 7.77
C ALA A 25 -10.56 12.29 8.46
N ALA A 26 -10.40 12.79 9.68
CA ALA A 26 -11.44 13.50 10.41
C ALA A 26 -11.88 14.78 9.67
N ARG A 27 -10.92 15.59 9.19
CA ARG A 27 -11.21 16.78 8.38
C ARG A 27 -11.92 16.47 7.06
N ALA A 28 -11.61 15.31 6.43
CA ALA A 28 -12.29 14.82 5.24
C ALA A 28 -13.69 14.25 5.51
N GLY A 29 -14.11 14.18 6.78
CA GLY A 29 -15.41 13.63 7.20
C GLY A 29 -15.50 12.12 7.03
N LEU A 30 -14.39 11.40 7.17
CA LEU A 30 -14.38 9.94 7.22
C LEU A 30 -14.81 9.46 8.60
N ASP A 31 -15.60 8.39 8.65
CA ASP A 31 -15.93 7.66 9.87
C ASP A 31 -14.89 6.57 10.17
N VAL A 32 -14.29 6.00 9.12
CA VAL A 32 -13.33 4.90 9.20
C VAL A 32 -12.23 5.08 8.15
N ILE A 33 -10.99 4.84 8.53
CA ILE A 33 -9.85 4.77 7.63
C ILE A 33 -9.00 3.53 7.93
N ALA A 34 -8.38 2.91 6.92
CA ALA A 34 -7.29 1.98 7.13
C ALA A 34 -5.94 2.67 6.93
N LEU A 35 -4.99 2.44 7.83
CA LEU A 35 -3.60 2.78 7.63
C LEU A 35 -2.88 1.53 7.11
N THR A 36 -2.35 1.63 5.89
CA THR A 36 -1.86 0.47 5.11
C THR A 36 -0.45 0.70 4.56
N ASP A 37 0.43 1.26 5.37
CA ASP A 37 1.82 1.52 5.00
C ASP A 37 2.50 0.31 4.35
N HIS A 38 3.32 0.56 3.33
CA HIS A 38 4.04 -0.49 2.62
C HIS A 38 4.94 -1.30 3.54
N ASP A 39 4.69 -2.61 3.61
CA ASP A 39 5.50 -3.59 4.32
C ASP A 39 5.79 -3.20 5.78
N SER A 40 4.89 -2.45 6.43
CA SER A 40 5.10 -1.94 7.79
C SER A 40 3.80 -1.79 8.58
N THR A 41 3.86 -2.10 9.87
CA THR A 41 2.81 -1.87 10.86
C THR A 41 3.25 -0.86 11.93
N ALA A 42 4.42 -0.21 11.76
CA ALA A 42 5.03 0.62 12.79
C ALA A 42 4.22 1.89 13.12
N GLY A 43 3.33 2.33 12.22
CA GLY A 43 2.44 3.47 12.44
C GLY A 43 1.18 3.18 13.24
N TRP A 44 0.86 1.92 13.51
CA TRP A 44 -0.44 1.53 14.10
C TRP A 44 -0.67 2.08 15.51
N ASP A 45 0.35 2.08 16.37
CA ASP A 45 0.19 2.55 17.75
C ASP A 45 -0.11 4.05 17.78
N GLU A 46 0.64 4.86 17.02
CA GLU A 46 0.42 6.30 16.90
C GLU A 46 -0.95 6.61 16.30
N ALA A 47 -1.30 5.95 15.17
CA ALA A 47 -2.60 6.11 14.54
C ALA A 47 -3.75 5.67 15.45
N SER A 48 -3.56 4.63 16.28
CA SER A 48 -4.58 4.16 17.23
C SER A 48 -4.90 5.20 18.31
N LEU A 49 -3.90 5.89 18.82
CA LEU A 49 -4.09 6.99 19.79
C LEU A 49 -4.84 8.15 19.13
N ALA A 50 -4.42 8.56 17.94
CA ALA A 50 -5.05 9.64 17.19
C ALA A 50 -6.48 9.28 16.72
N ALA A 51 -6.75 8.00 16.41
CA ALA A 51 -8.10 7.52 16.08
C ALA A 51 -9.11 7.83 17.20
N VAL A 52 -8.72 7.57 18.44
CA VAL A 52 -9.55 7.87 19.63
C VAL A 52 -9.72 9.39 19.80
N GLU A 53 -8.66 10.16 19.64
CA GLU A 53 -8.66 11.62 19.79
C GLU A 53 -9.58 12.30 18.76
N HIS A 54 -9.49 11.88 17.51
CA HIS A 54 -10.23 12.50 16.41
C HIS A 54 -11.59 11.87 16.14
N GLY A 55 -11.95 10.78 16.83
CA GLY A 55 -13.24 10.10 16.67
C GLY A 55 -13.42 9.38 15.32
N VAL A 56 -12.32 9.03 14.63
CA VAL A 56 -12.31 8.26 13.39
C VAL A 56 -11.84 6.85 13.72
N ALA A 57 -12.56 5.81 13.29
CA ALA A 57 -12.14 4.44 13.52
C ALA A 57 -10.94 4.09 12.62
N LEU A 58 -9.94 3.39 13.20
CA LEU A 58 -8.78 2.87 12.47
C LEU A 58 -8.96 1.37 12.19
N VAL A 59 -8.83 0.97 10.95
CA VAL A 59 -8.60 -0.41 10.54
C VAL A 59 -7.09 -0.62 10.41
N PRO A 60 -6.44 -1.34 11.35
CA PRO A 60 -5.03 -1.69 11.20
C PRO A 60 -4.81 -2.52 9.95
N GLY A 61 -3.92 -2.04 9.06
CA GLY A 61 -3.65 -2.68 7.78
C GLY A 61 -2.19 -2.51 7.35
N MET A 62 -1.84 -3.19 6.28
CA MET A 62 -0.52 -3.10 5.62
C MET A 62 -0.70 -3.37 4.13
N GLU A 63 0.00 -2.64 3.28
CA GLU A 63 0.10 -2.96 1.87
C GLU A 63 1.37 -3.79 1.62
N VAL A 64 1.18 -5.10 1.49
CA VAL A 64 2.25 -6.07 1.26
C VAL A 64 2.71 -5.98 -0.18
N SER A 65 4.01 -5.74 -0.38
CA SER A 65 4.63 -5.78 -1.70
C SER A 65 4.80 -7.22 -2.18
N CYS A 66 4.33 -7.50 -3.39
CA CYS A 66 4.44 -8.81 -4.01
C CYS A 66 5.03 -8.72 -5.42
N ARG A 67 5.49 -9.84 -5.95
CA ARG A 67 6.02 -9.93 -7.31
C ARG A 67 5.71 -11.28 -7.92
N THR A 68 5.20 -11.26 -9.17
CA THR A 68 5.01 -12.50 -9.94
C THR A 68 6.35 -13.02 -10.47
N GLU A 69 6.39 -14.27 -10.93
CA GLU A 69 7.55 -14.87 -11.59
C GLU A 69 7.97 -14.07 -12.84
N GLU A 70 7.01 -13.48 -13.56
CA GLU A 70 7.26 -12.62 -14.71
C GLU A 70 7.78 -11.22 -14.33
N GLY A 71 7.99 -10.97 -13.05
CA GLY A 71 8.51 -9.70 -12.51
C GLY A 71 7.47 -8.57 -12.47
N ILE A 72 6.17 -8.89 -12.51
CA ILE A 72 5.10 -7.88 -12.34
C ILE A 72 4.96 -7.56 -10.86
N SER A 73 4.98 -6.26 -10.51
CA SER A 73 4.70 -5.81 -9.16
C SER A 73 3.21 -5.92 -8.86
N VAL A 74 2.88 -6.50 -7.73
CA VAL A 74 1.53 -6.65 -7.20
C VAL A 74 1.52 -6.13 -5.77
N HIS A 75 0.45 -5.47 -5.37
CA HIS A 75 0.25 -5.05 -3.98
C HIS A 75 -0.96 -5.76 -3.39
N LEU A 76 -0.81 -6.21 -2.16
CA LEU A 76 -1.83 -6.91 -1.41
C LEU A 76 -2.13 -6.18 -0.11
N LEU A 77 -3.34 -5.63 0.03
CA LEU A 77 -3.79 -5.09 1.30
C LEU A 77 -4.05 -6.24 2.28
N SER A 78 -3.54 -6.10 3.48
CA SER A 78 -3.72 -7.02 4.58
C SER A 78 -4.41 -6.29 5.72
N TYR A 79 -5.69 -6.55 5.96
CA TYR A 79 -6.42 -5.95 7.08
C TYR A 79 -6.43 -6.86 8.29
N LEU A 80 -6.32 -6.29 9.48
CA LEU A 80 -6.55 -6.95 10.78
C LEU A 80 -5.67 -8.18 11.05
N HIS A 81 -4.51 -8.31 10.41
CA HIS A 81 -3.56 -9.38 10.69
C HIS A 81 -2.85 -9.20 12.06
N ASP A 82 -2.34 -10.28 12.61
CA ASP A 82 -1.41 -10.23 13.75
C ASP A 82 -0.04 -9.72 13.27
N PRO A 83 0.40 -8.51 13.71
CA PRO A 83 1.67 -7.93 13.28
C PRO A 83 2.90 -8.71 13.77
N LYS A 84 2.69 -9.66 14.69
CA LYS A 84 3.76 -10.49 15.28
C LYS A 84 3.76 -11.91 14.72
N HIS A 85 2.89 -12.25 13.77
CA HIS A 85 2.87 -13.58 13.17
C HIS A 85 4.22 -13.91 12.52
N PRO A 86 4.93 -14.98 12.97
CA PRO A 86 6.33 -15.20 12.60
C PRO A 86 6.57 -15.30 11.10
N GLY A 87 5.74 -16.08 10.39
CA GLY A 87 5.91 -16.29 8.94
C GLY A 87 5.69 -15.04 8.12
N LEU A 88 4.68 -14.21 8.47
CA LEU A 88 4.43 -12.94 7.79
C LEU A 88 5.56 -11.95 8.10
N LEU A 89 5.97 -11.82 9.36
CA LEU A 89 7.04 -10.91 9.78
C LEU A 89 8.39 -11.24 9.13
N GLU A 90 8.73 -12.53 9.04
CA GLU A 90 9.96 -12.97 8.34
C GLU A 90 9.96 -12.54 6.88
N GLU A 91 8.84 -12.73 6.18
CA GLU A 91 8.73 -12.41 4.76
C GLU A 91 8.75 -10.90 4.49
N ILE A 92 8.06 -10.12 5.34
CA ILE A 92 8.10 -8.65 5.28
C ILE A 92 9.50 -8.13 5.56
N THR A 93 10.23 -8.71 6.53
CA THR A 93 11.62 -8.31 6.82
C THR A 93 12.51 -8.54 5.60
N LYS A 94 12.43 -9.70 4.95
CA LYS A 94 13.17 -9.99 3.70
C LYS A 94 12.86 -8.97 2.60
N ALA A 95 11.57 -8.62 2.43
CA ALA A 95 11.16 -7.64 1.43
C ALA A 95 11.70 -6.24 1.73
N LYS A 96 11.69 -5.80 3.01
CA LYS A 96 12.27 -4.51 3.45
C LYS A 96 13.78 -4.46 3.21
N ASP A 97 14.52 -5.49 3.58
CA ASP A 97 15.97 -5.56 3.36
C ASP A 97 16.33 -5.53 1.87
N ALA A 98 15.54 -6.22 1.04
CA ALA A 98 15.71 -6.20 -0.40
C ALA A 98 15.38 -4.82 -1.02
N ARG A 99 14.40 -4.08 -0.47
CA ARG A 99 14.10 -2.70 -0.88
C ARG A 99 15.25 -1.75 -0.54
N HIS A 100 15.84 -1.89 0.65
CA HIS A 100 16.97 -1.07 1.08
C HIS A 100 18.15 -1.25 0.11
N THR A 101 18.61 -2.51 -0.07
CA THR A 101 19.70 -2.86 -1.00
C THR A 101 19.41 -2.39 -2.44
N ARG A 102 18.15 -2.50 -2.90
CA ARG A 102 17.76 -2.00 -4.22
C ARG A 102 17.93 -0.49 -4.31
N ALA A 103 17.47 0.25 -3.29
CA ALA A 103 17.54 1.71 -3.31
C ALA A 103 18.99 2.21 -3.33
N GLU A 104 19.89 1.61 -2.52
CA GLU A 104 21.33 1.94 -2.56
C GLU A 104 21.93 1.76 -3.96
N ARG A 105 21.61 0.64 -4.62
CA ARG A 105 22.08 0.36 -5.97
C ARG A 105 21.49 1.30 -7.01
N MET A 106 20.20 1.68 -6.87
CA MET A 106 19.56 2.67 -7.75
C MET A 106 20.20 4.05 -7.59
N VAL A 107 20.46 4.48 -6.36
CA VAL A 107 21.13 5.75 -6.07
C VAL A 107 22.55 5.76 -6.64
N THR A 108 23.30 4.65 -6.51
CA THR A 108 24.63 4.52 -7.13
C THR A 108 24.59 4.73 -8.65
N LEU A 109 23.59 4.17 -9.35
CA LEU A 109 23.42 4.37 -10.78
C LEU A 109 22.97 5.79 -11.13
N LEU A 110 22.08 6.38 -10.32
CA LEU A 110 21.59 7.74 -10.53
C LEU A 110 22.71 8.78 -10.35
N ALA A 111 23.62 8.54 -9.40
CA ALA A 111 24.75 9.43 -9.12
C ALA A 111 25.74 9.55 -10.30
N GLU A 112 25.67 8.65 -11.30
CA GLU A 112 26.47 8.77 -12.53
C GLU A 112 25.99 9.95 -13.42
N ASP A 113 24.70 10.32 -13.35
CA ASP A 113 24.09 11.31 -14.23
C ASP A 113 23.49 12.51 -13.50
N TYR A 114 23.17 12.37 -12.22
CA TYR A 114 22.46 13.36 -11.41
C TYR A 114 23.23 13.71 -10.13
N PRO A 115 23.14 14.93 -9.62
CA PRO A 115 23.76 15.33 -8.35
C PRO A 115 22.98 14.76 -7.16
N LEU A 116 23.04 13.45 -6.96
CA LEU A 116 22.30 12.70 -5.95
C LEU A 116 23.24 11.80 -5.16
N THR A 117 23.17 11.86 -3.84
CA THR A 117 23.90 10.96 -2.92
C THR A 117 22.93 10.07 -2.13
N TRP A 118 23.47 9.04 -1.48
CA TRP A 118 22.69 8.22 -0.56
C TRP A 118 22.16 9.01 0.63
N ASP A 119 22.96 9.91 1.17
CA ASP A 119 22.58 10.76 2.30
C ASP A 119 21.40 11.70 1.95
N ASP A 120 21.35 12.21 0.70
CA ASP A 120 20.22 13.01 0.22
C ASP A 120 18.92 12.19 0.26
N VAL A 121 18.96 10.91 -0.14
CA VAL A 121 17.77 10.04 -0.11
C VAL A 121 17.36 9.72 1.32
N ILE A 122 18.32 9.36 2.19
CA ILE A 122 18.03 8.99 3.58
C ILE A 122 17.45 10.17 4.38
N HIS A 123 17.82 11.39 4.03
CA HIS A 123 17.25 12.60 4.65
C HIS A 123 15.71 12.67 4.51
N HIS A 124 15.14 12.07 3.47
CA HIS A 124 13.68 12.02 3.24
C HIS A 124 13.00 10.80 3.85
N VAL A 125 13.74 9.89 4.51
CA VAL A 125 13.20 8.65 5.08
C VAL A 125 13.01 8.83 6.59
N ALA A 126 11.77 8.72 7.06
CA ALA A 126 11.51 8.77 8.51
C ALA A 126 12.20 7.57 9.22
N PRO A 127 12.60 7.71 10.48
CA PRO A 127 13.24 6.63 11.23
C PRO A 127 12.39 5.35 11.23
N GLY A 128 12.94 4.23 10.73
CA GLY A 128 12.26 2.94 10.67
C GLY A 128 11.24 2.79 9.52
N ALA A 129 11.08 3.82 8.68
CA ALA A 129 10.18 3.77 7.54
C ALA A 129 10.63 2.76 6.47
N THR A 130 9.66 2.26 5.72
CA THR A 130 9.93 1.40 4.56
C THR A 130 10.43 2.22 3.38
N LEU A 131 11.69 2.04 3.03
CA LEU A 131 12.34 2.76 1.92
C LEU A 131 11.76 2.35 0.56
N GLY A 132 11.40 3.33 -0.25
CA GLY A 132 10.85 3.15 -1.58
C GLY A 132 11.40 4.13 -2.62
N ARG A 133 11.03 3.93 -3.89
CA ARG A 133 11.35 4.88 -4.97
C ARG A 133 10.80 6.29 -4.74
N PRO A 134 9.67 6.50 -4.04
CA PRO A 134 9.21 7.85 -3.71
C PRO A 134 10.24 8.68 -2.94
N HIS A 135 11.01 8.10 -2.02
CA HIS A 135 12.08 8.81 -1.30
C HIS A 135 13.25 9.21 -2.24
N ILE A 136 13.55 8.37 -3.25
CA ILE A 136 14.50 8.75 -4.31
C ILE A 136 13.91 9.90 -5.15
N ALA A 137 12.61 9.88 -5.44
CA ALA A 137 11.93 10.95 -6.14
C ALA A 137 12.01 12.29 -5.35
N ASP A 138 11.76 12.23 -4.03
CA ASP A 138 11.86 13.42 -3.17
C ASP A 138 13.27 14.03 -3.20
N ALA A 139 14.30 13.19 -3.14
CA ALA A 139 15.69 13.64 -3.23
C ALA A 139 16.01 14.25 -4.62
N LEU A 140 15.46 13.69 -5.71
CA LEU A 140 15.59 14.28 -7.05
C LEU A 140 14.86 15.62 -7.16
N VAL A 141 13.69 15.78 -6.54
CA VAL A 141 12.97 17.05 -6.45
C VAL A 141 13.78 18.07 -5.65
N ALA A 142 14.28 17.68 -4.48
CA ALA A 142 15.11 18.55 -3.63
C ALA A 142 16.42 18.99 -4.34
N ALA A 143 17.00 18.15 -5.19
CA ALA A 143 18.14 18.46 -6.01
C ALA A 143 17.81 19.32 -7.25
N GLY A 144 16.52 19.64 -7.49
CA GLY A 144 16.07 20.42 -8.65
C GLY A 144 16.18 19.69 -10.00
N VAL A 145 16.25 18.35 -9.98
CA VAL A 145 16.34 17.52 -11.18
C VAL A 145 14.97 17.35 -11.84
N VAL A 146 13.90 17.32 -11.06
CA VAL A 146 12.49 17.22 -11.47
C VAL A 146 11.64 18.17 -10.64
N GLU A 147 10.44 18.51 -11.13
CA GLU A 147 9.52 19.42 -10.44
C GLU A 147 8.76 18.73 -9.30
N ASP A 148 8.35 17.46 -9.51
CA ASP A 148 7.59 16.67 -8.55
C ASP A 148 7.86 15.16 -8.69
N ARG A 149 7.25 14.36 -7.78
CA ARG A 149 7.32 12.90 -7.82
C ARG A 149 6.78 12.32 -9.13
N SER A 150 5.70 12.91 -9.69
CA SER A 150 5.05 12.41 -10.91
C SER A 150 6.01 12.49 -12.10
N GLU A 151 6.73 13.61 -12.24
CA GLU A 151 7.76 13.77 -13.26
C GLU A 151 8.92 12.78 -13.07
N ALA A 152 9.38 12.58 -11.83
CA ALA A 152 10.40 11.57 -11.53
C ALA A 152 9.99 10.18 -12.00
N PHE A 153 8.75 9.77 -11.72
CA PHE A 153 8.21 8.45 -12.13
C PHE A 153 7.92 8.34 -13.62
N ALA A 154 7.57 9.44 -14.29
CA ALA A 154 7.32 9.46 -15.73
C ALA A 154 8.62 9.37 -16.55
N SER A 155 9.75 9.85 -16.03
CA SER A 155 11.01 9.98 -16.77
C SER A 155 12.13 9.08 -16.21
N ILE A 156 12.56 9.30 -14.96
CA ILE A 156 13.80 8.75 -14.39
C ILE A 156 13.56 7.40 -13.70
N LEU A 157 12.50 7.29 -12.89
CA LEU A 157 12.24 6.13 -12.00
C LEU A 157 11.26 5.12 -12.61
N THR A 158 11.05 5.16 -13.93
CA THR A 158 10.17 4.20 -14.62
C THR A 158 10.74 2.77 -14.53
N SER A 159 9.90 1.76 -14.67
CA SER A 159 10.33 0.36 -14.70
C SER A 159 11.17 0.00 -15.95
N ARG A 160 11.24 0.90 -16.94
CA ARG A 160 12.04 0.75 -18.18
C ARG A 160 13.36 1.52 -18.12
N SER A 161 13.57 2.28 -17.06
CA SER A 161 14.78 3.10 -16.89
C SER A 161 16.02 2.20 -16.67
N ARG A 162 17.19 2.67 -17.14
CA ARG A 162 18.48 2.02 -16.85
C ARG A 162 18.83 1.98 -15.36
N TYR A 163 18.20 2.85 -14.55
CA TYR A 163 18.38 2.90 -13.10
C TYR A 163 17.47 1.92 -12.35
N PHE A 164 16.49 1.30 -13.04
CA PHE A 164 15.54 0.40 -12.39
C PHE A 164 16.19 -0.93 -12.03
N ILE A 165 16.15 -1.26 -10.75
CA ILE A 165 16.61 -2.54 -10.21
C ILE A 165 15.41 -3.26 -9.59
N GLN A 166 15.25 -4.54 -9.91
CA GLN A 166 14.29 -5.40 -9.24
C GLN A 166 14.80 -5.78 -7.84
N HIS A 167 13.87 -6.04 -6.94
CA HIS A 167 14.17 -6.55 -5.60
C HIS A 167 13.27 -7.75 -5.30
N TYR A 168 13.64 -8.49 -4.26
CA TYR A 168 12.83 -9.57 -3.75
C TYR A 168 11.48 -9.03 -3.21
N ALA A 169 10.41 -9.75 -3.49
CA ALA A 169 9.12 -9.67 -2.82
C ALA A 169 8.44 -11.03 -2.98
N PRO A 170 7.59 -11.47 -2.02
CA PRO A 170 6.90 -12.75 -2.09
C PRO A 170 5.99 -12.86 -3.32
N ALA A 171 5.77 -14.09 -3.79
CA ALA A 171 4.74 -14.33 -4.80
C ALA A 171 3.35 -13.95 -4.23
N PRO A 172 2.43 -13.41 -5.06
CA PRO A 172 1.12 -12.94 -4.58
C PRO A 172 0.33 -14.01 -3.82
N ALA A 173 0.29 -15.25 -4.30
CA ALA A 173 -0.41 -16.35 -3.63
C ALA A 173 0.21 -16.68 -2.25
N ILE A 174 1.54 -16.68 -2.14
CA ILE A 174 2.24 -16.89 -0.86
C ILE A 174 1.91 -15.76 0.13
N ALA A 175 1.87 -14.52 -0.34
CA ALA A 175 1.48 -13.39 0.52
C ALA A 175 0.04 -13.53 1.01
N VAL A 176 -0.89 -13.98 0.17
CA VAL A 176 -2.29 -14.28 0.57
C VAL A 176 -2.33 -15.34 1.67
N GLU A 177 -1.61 -16.46 1.50
CA GLU A 177 -1.54 -17.53 2.51
C GLU A 177 -0.97 -17.02 3.85
N LEU A 178 0.10 -16.23 3.81
CA LEU A 178 0.73 -15.67 5.01
C LEU A 178 -0.16 -14.66 5.73
N VAL A 179 -0.85 -13.79 5.00
CA VAL A 179 -1.82 -12.85 5.58
C VAL A 179 -2.95 -13.62 6.26
N ARG A 180 -3.49 -14.65 5.63
CA ARG A 180 -4.52 -15.50 6.22
C ARG A 180 -4.03 -16.26 7.46
N ALA A 181 -2.83 -16.83 7.40
CA ALA A 181 -2.22 -17.51 8.53
C ALA A 181 -2.02 -16.56 9.73
N ALA A 182 -1.76 -15.27 9.45
CA ALA A 182 -1.70 -14.23 10.47
C ALA A 182 -3.08 -13.73 10.93
N GLY A 183 -4.17 -14.38 10.53
CA GLY A 183 -5.54 -13.98 10.86
C GLY A 183 -6.02 -12.71 10.15
N GLY A 184 -5.35 -12.28 9.11
CA GLY A 184 -5.70 -11.11 8.33
C GLY A 184 -6.64 -11.40 7.16
N VAL A 185 -7.16 -10.34 6.56
CA VAL A 185 -8.05 -10.35 5.40
C VAL A 185 -7.32 -9.80 4.19
N PRO A 186 -6.90 -10.65 3.22
CA PRO A 186 -6.15 -10.22 2.04
C PRO A 186 -7.07 -9.66 0.95
N VAL A 187 -6.76 -8.45 0.47
CA VAL A 187 -7.47 -7.78 -0.63
C VAL A 187 -6.47 -7.30 -1.69
N PHE A 188 -6.68 -7.62 -2.96
CA PHE A 188 -5.78 -7.22 -4.03
C PHE A 188 -5.96 -5.73 -4.34
N ALA A 189 -4.91 -4.93 -4.11
CA ALA A 189 -4.88 -3.49 -4.28
C ALA A 189 -4.85 -3.10 -5.77
N HIS A 190 -5.68 -2.15 -6.18
CA HIS A 190 -5.73 -1.52 -7.53
C HIS A 190 -5.30 -2.44 -8.69
N PRO A 191 -5.95 -3.62 -8.88
CA PRO A 191 -5.42 -4.74 -9.67
C PRO A 191 -5.22 -4.46 -11.17
N VAL A 192 -5.92 -3.47 -11.71
CA VAL A 192 -5.90 -3.13 -13.14
C VAL A 192 -5.35 -1.72 -13.43
N ALA A 193 -4.58 -1.16 -12.49
CA ALA A 193 -3.94 0.15 -12.59
C ALA A 193 -2.80 0.15 -13.63
N SER A 194 -3.13 0.05 -14.92
CA SER A 194 -2.18 -0.06 -16.03
C SER A 194 -1.26 1.16 -16.18
N SER A 195 -1.65 2.32 -15.66
CA SER A 195 -0.81 3.52 -15.59
C SER A 195 0.42 3.33 -14.69
N ARG A 196 0.36 2.42 -13.72
CA ARG A 196 1.46 2.11 -12.79
C ARG A 196 2.44 1.08 -13.32
N GLY A 197 2.09 0.36 -14.41
CA GLY A 197 2.94 -0.67 -15.00
C GLY A 197 2.16 -1.79 -15.65
N ARG A 198 2.83 -2.97 -15.79
CA ARG A 198 2.17 -4.17 -16.31
C ARG A 198 1.14 -4.68 -15.30
N ILE A 199 -0.03 -5.07 -15.80
CA ILE A 199 -1.06 -5.78 -15.02
C ILE A 199 -0.89 -7.30 -15.17
N VAL A 200 -1.37 -8.04 -14.18
CA VAL A 200 -1.29 -9.51 -14.17
C VAL A 200 -2.38 -10.13 -15.05
N GLY A 201 -2.09 -11.34 -15.56
CA GLY A 201 -3.09 -12.14 -16.28
C GLY A 201 -4.02 -12.92 -15.33
N GLU A 202 -5.08 -13.51 -15.91
CA GLU A 202 -6.12 -14.26 -15.17
C GLU A 202 -5.55 -15.38 -14.28
N ARG A 203 -4.45 -16.02 -14.70
CA ARG A 203 -3.78 -17.07 -13.92
C ARG A 203 -3.41 -16.59 -12.51
N VAL A 204 -2.86 -15.37 -12.37
CA VAL A 204 -2.43 -14.84 -11.08
C VAL A 204 -3.64 -14.57 -10.16
N TYR A 205 -4.75 -14.06 -10.73
CA TYR A 205 -5.99 -13.93 -9.96
C TYR A 205 -6.47 -15.28 -9.45
N GLN A 206 -6.46 -16.33 -10.29
CA GLN A 206 -6.89 -17.66 -9.87
C GLN A 206 -5.98 -18.23 -8.77
N GLU A 207 -4.66 -18.12 -8.92
CA GLU A 207 -3.69 -18.55 -7.90
C GLU A 207 -3.93 -17.84 -6.53
N MET A 208 -4.19 -16.52 -6.55
CA MET A 208 -4.50 -15.77 -5.33
C MET A 208 -5.86 -16.18 -4.74
N ILE A 209 -6.87 -16.43 -5.56
CA ILE A 209 -8.20 -16.89 -5.11
C ILE A 209 -8.09 -18.28 -4.49
N ASP A 210 -7.36 -19.21 -5.10
CA ASP A 210 -7.14 -20.56 -4.60
C ASP A 210 -6.36 -20.54 -3.27
N ALA A 211 -5.45 -19.56 -3.08
CA ALA A 211 -4.75 -19.29 -1.83
C ALA A 211 -5.66 -18.64 -0.75
N GLY A 212 -6.84 -18.18 -1.14
CA GLY A 212 -7.87 -17.61 -0.25
C GLY A 212 -7.92 -16.09 -0.20
N LEU A 213 -7.67 -15.42 -1.33
CA LEU A 213 -7.94 -13.99 -1.49
C LEU A 213 -9.38 -13.68 -1.09
N ALA A 214 -9.56 -12.67 -0.23
CA ALA A 214 -10.86 -12.30 0.29
C ALA A 214 -11.57 -11.21 -0.53
N GLY A 215 -10.83 -10.36 -1.25
CA GLY A 215 -11.43 -9.25 -1.96
C GLY A 215 -10.54 -8.60 -3.01
N LEU A 216 -11.14 -7.65 -3.71
CA LEU A 216 -10.52 -6.83 -4.76
C LEU A 216 -10.82 -5.35 -4.48
N GLU A 217 -9.81 -4.49 -4.53
CA GLU A 217 -9.97 -3.05 -4.53
C GLU A 217 -10.37 -2.60 -5.94
N ILE A 218 -11.66 -2.42 -6.16
CA ILE A 218 -12.21 -2.12 -7.48
C ILE A 218 -12.37 -0.62 -7.70
N ASP A 219 -12.96 0.06 -6.71
CA ASP A 219 -13.23 1.48 -6.80
C ASP A 219 -11.99 2.27 -6.36
N HIS A 220 -11.08 2.44 -7.32
CA HIS A 220 -9.80 3.14 -7.18
C HIS A 220 -9.56 4.00 -8.42
N ARG A 221 -9.00 5.23 -8.25
CA ARG A 221 -8.83 6.19 -9.36
C ARG A 221 -8.02 5.64 -10.53
N ASP A 222 -7.00 4.82 -10.27
CA ASP A 222 -6.10 4.29 -11.30
C ASP A 222 -6.63 3.02 -11.98
N ASN A 223 -7.74 2.46 -11.51
CA ASN A 223 -8.42 1.36 -12.18
C ASN A 223 -9.33 1.93 -13.29
N PRO A 224 -9.03 1.71 -14.57
CA PRO A 224 -9.90 2.16 -15.66
C PRO A 224 -11.25 1.44 -15.65
N GLU A 225 -12.31 2.11 -16.11
CA GLU A 225 -13.69 1.60 -16.03
C GLU A 225 -13.87 0.23 -16.70
N GLU A 226 -13.21 0.00 -17.83
CA GLU A 226 -13.23 -1.31 -18.49
C GLU A 226 -12.69 -2.42 -17.58
N GLY A 227 -11.57 -2.14 -16.89
CA GLY A 227 -10.98 -3.07 -15.94
C GLY A 227 -11.86 -3.31 -14.71
N ARG A 228 -12.52 -2.26 -14.18
CA ARG A 228 -13.47 -2.40 -13.06
C ARG A 228 -14.62 -3.35 -13.42
N GLY A 229 -15.13 -3.30 -14.67
CA GLY A 229 -16.15 -4.22 -15.15
C GLY A 229 -15.69 -5.68 -15.11
N PHE A 230 -14.45 -5.97 -15.50
CA PHE A 230 -13.84 -7.30 -15.36
C PHE A 230 -13.74 -7.72 -13.90
N LEU A 231 -13.22 -6.86 -13.02
CA LEU A 231 -13.06 -7.17 -11.60
C LEU A 231 -14.40 -7.42 -10.89
N ARG A 232 -15.46 -6.66 -11.21
CA ARG A 232 -16.81 -6.89 -10.65
C ARG A 232 -17.36 -8.27 -11.04
N ARG A 233 -17.16 -8.71 -12.29
CA ARG A 233 -17.57 -10.06 -12.71
C ARG A 233 -16.78 -11.15 -11.97
N LEU A 234 -15.48 -10.93 -11.80
CA LEU A 234 -14.61 -11.86 -11.06
C LEU A 234 -15.03 -11.94 -9.60
N ALA A 235 -15.28 -10.80 -8.95
CA ALA A 235 -15.75 -10.73 -7.56
C ALA A 235 -17.09 -11.47 -7.38
N ALA A 236 -18.06 -11.23 -8.28
CA ALA A 236 -19.34 -11.92 -8.24
C ALA A 236 -19.24 -13.44 -8.45
N LYS A 237 -18.32 -13.89 -9.33
CA LYS A 237 -18.10 -15.32 -9.59
C LYS A 237 -17.51 -16.06 -8.39
N HIS A 238 -16.65 -15.41 -7.61
CA HIS A 238 -15.88 -16.03 -6.53
C HIS A 238 -16.28 -15.55 -5.13
N ASP A 239 -17.39 -14.80 -5.00
CA ASP A 239 -17.89 -14.23 -3.73
C ASP A 239 -16.84 -13.39 -3.01
N LEU A 240 -16.07 -12.57 -3.77
CA LEU A 240 -15.03 -11.71 -3.23
C LEU A 240 -15.60 -10.36 -2.77
N LEU A 241 -15.05 -9.83 -1.69
CA LEU A 241 -15.34 -8.48 -1.21
C LEU A 241 -14.93 -7.42 -2.25
N ILE A 242 -15.69 -6.34 -2.33
CA ILE A 242 -15.37 -5.20 -3.20
C ILE A 242 -15.05 -4.01 -2.30
N THR A 243 -13.81 -3.55 -2.32
CA THR A 243 -13.41 -2.32 -1.62
C THR A 243 -13.25 -1.15 -2.58
N GLY A 244 -13.38 0.05 -2.01
CA GLY A 244 -13.05 1.32 -2.65
C GLY A 244 -12.25 2.18 -1.70
N SER A 245 -11.26 2.90 -2.20
CA SER A 245 -10.34 3.68 -1.38
C SER A 245 -9.57 4.74 -2.18
N SER A 246 -8.89 5.61 -1.46
CA SER A 246 -8.15 6.71 -2.07
C SER A 246 -6.71 6.38 -2.42
N ASP A 247 -6.05 5.48 -1.69
CA ASP A 247 -4.58 5.31 -1.74
C ASP A 247 -3.87 6.66 -1.44
N TYR A 248 -4.33 7.32 -0.38
CA TYR A 248 -3.86 8.63 0.05
C TYR A 248 -2.41 8.60 0.51
N HIS A 249 -1.62 9.62 0.12
CA HIS A 249 -0.20 9.76 0.46
C HIS A 249 0.15 11.21 0.92
N GLY A 250 -0.82 11.96 1.45
CA GLY A 250 -0.61 13.37 1.73
C GLY A 250 -0.38 14.17 0.45
N THR A 251 0.63 15.05 0.45
CA THR A 251 1.03 15.83 -0.72
C THR A 251 1.85 15.03 -1.73
N GLY A 252 2.20 13.78 -1.43
CA GLY A 252 3.03 12.92 -2.30
C GLY A 252 2.31 12.38 -3.53
N LYS A 253 0.97 12.39 -3.53
CA LYS A 253 0.10 12.04 -4.66
C LYS A 253 -1.12 12.96 -4.72
N PRO A 254 -1.77 13.09 -5.89
CA PRO A 254 -2.99 13.89 -6.05
C PRO A 254 -4.25 13.21 -5.48
N ASN A 255 -4.13 12.07 -4.84
CA ASN A 255 -5.22 11.29 -4.28
C ASN A 255 -5.83 12.00 -3.06
N VAL A 256 -7.16 11.99 -2.94
CA VAL A 256 -7.88 12.72 -1.90
C VAL A 256 -8.64 11.74 -1.01
N LEU A 257 -8.49 11.86 0.30
CA LEU A 257 -9.20 11.03 1.29
C LEU A 257 -10.71 10.97 1.01
N GLY A 258 -11.24 9.75 0.91
CA GLY A 258 -12.66 9.51 0.67
C GLY A 258 -13.13 9.76 -0.75
N GLU A 259 -12.25 9.88 -1.74
CA GLU A 259 -12.63 10.00 -3.16
C GLU A 259 -13.30 8.74 -3.72
N ASN A 260 -12.96 7.57 -3.15
CA ASN A 260 -13.68 6.32 -3.32
C ASN A 260 -13.92 5.70 -1.94
N LEU A 261 -15.03 4.99 -1.79
CA LEU A 261 -15.47 4.49 -0.47
C LEU A 261 -15.81 3.00 -0.53
N THR A 262 -15.57 2.34 0.59
CA THR A 262 -16.02 0.96 0.86
C THR A 262 -17.39 1.00 1.55
N SER A 263 -18.26 0.03 1.24
CA SER A 263 -19.57 -0.06 1.89
C SER A 263 -19.46 -0.55 3.34
N PRO A 264 -20.39 -0.15 4.24
CA PRO A 264 -20.39 -0.62 5.62
C PRO A 264 -20.52 -2.14 5.76
N ASP A 265 -21.25 -2.79 4.87
CA ASP A 265 -21.42 -4.27 4.89
C ASP A 265 -20.10 -4.97 4.57
N VAL A 266 -19.28 -4.42 3.66
CA VAL A 266 -17.95 -4.97 3.36
C VAL A 266 -17.01 -4.80 4.56
N LEU A 267 -17.03 -3.65 5.24
CA LEU A 267 -16.25 -3.47 6.48
C LEU A 267 -16.67 -4.50 7.55
N ALA A 268 -17.98 -4.70 7.75
CA ALA A 268 -18.48 -5.70 8.71
C ALA A 268 -17.97 -7.12 8.37
N ARG A 269 -17.94 -7.47 7.08
CA ARG A 269 -17.36 -8.75 6.63
C ARG A 269 -15.87 -8.85 6.87
N ILE A 270 -15.11 -7.76 6.67
CA ILE A 270 -13.68 -7.72 7.00
C ILE A 270 -13.47 -7.95 8.51
N GLU A 271 -14.30 -7.33 9.36
CA GLU A 271 -14.23 -7.52 10.81
C GLU A 271 -14.61 -8.95 11.25
N GLU A 272 -15.55 -9.60 10.57
CA GLU A 272 -15.90 -11.01 10.83
C GLU A 272 -14.79 -11.99 10.41
N LEU A 273 -14.11 -11.70 9.29
CA LEU A 273 -13.05 -12.56 8.76
C LEU A 273 -11.71 -12.36 9.48
N GLY A 274 -11.45 -11.13 9.97
CA GLY A 274 -10.20 -10.77 10.63
C GLY A 274 -10.13 -11.30 12.08
N THR A 275 -9.09 -12.07 12.38
CA THR A 275 -8.90 -12.69 13.70
C THR A 275 -7.58 -12.28 14.39
N GLY A 276 -6.66 -11.63 13.66
CA GLY A 276 -5.34 -11.25 14.18
C GLY A 276 -5.38 -10.03 15.09
N THR A 277 -6.02 -8.96 14.65
CA THR A 277 -6.25 -7.75 15.47
C THR A 277 -7.67 -7.21 15.22
N LYS A 278 -7.99 -6.05 15.77
CA LYS A 278 -9.35 -5.49 15.70
C LYS A 278 -9.32 -4.02 15.27
N VAL A 279 -10.45 -3.57 14.71
CA VAL A 279 -10.68 -2.15 14.44
C VAL A 279 -10.64 -1.36 15.75
N VAL A 280 -9.84 -0.29 15.77
CA VAL A 280 -9.73 0.63 16.89
C VAL A 280 -10.83 1.69 16.76
N ARG A 281 -11.62 1.87 17.82
CA ARG A 281 -12.69 2.86 17.87
C ARG A 281 -12.58 3.69 19.14
N ALA A 282 -12.96 4.97 19.09
CA ALA A 282 -13.15 5.75 20.30
C ALA A 282 -14.15 5.00 21.21
N GLY A 283 -13.78 4.79 22.45
CA GLY A 283 -14.69 4.21 23.45
C GLY A 283 -15.96 5.07 23.57
N LYS A 284 -17.12 4.44 23.59
CA LYS A 284 -18.40 5.10 23.91
C LYS A 284 -18.45 5.41 25.40
#